data_f3021893c7e5bce195632132cca6ad84
#
_entry.id   f3021893c7e5bce195632132cca6ad84
#
_cell.length_a   1.000
_cell.length_b   1.000
_cell.length_c   1.000
_cell.angle_alpha   90.00
_cell.angle_beta   90.00
_cell.angle_gamma   90.00
#
_symmetry.space_group_name_H-M   'P 1'
#
loop_
_entity.id
_entity.type
_entity.pdbx_description
1 polymer ?
#
loop_
_entity_poly.entity_id
_entity_poly.type
_entity_poly.pdbx_seq_one_letter_code
_entity_poly.pdbx_strand_id
1 'polypeptide(L)'
;DKNDGKDYLVALNGYPLSGQAVEPTGERYPVDGDGIRLLAPVIPSKVYGLAKNYEAHAQFMHEAGHSDIKHAPEDMVIFTKPSTSVIGPDDPIVIPLCSNDMNFEPELAVVMGRIAKNVPVEQAMDYVLGFTCVNDVTLRDLQGLDPTWTRAKGFDTACPLGPWIVTRDDLDWKDAKISFT
;
A
#
# COMPACT_ATOMS: atom_id res chain seq x y z
N ASP A 1 -14.60 -8.32 -13.73
CA ASP A 1 -15.48 -8.58 -14.86
C ASP A 1 -16.87 -8.01 -14.58
N LYS A 2 -17.46 -7.35 -15.56
CA LYS A 2 -18.81 -6.76 -15.46
C LYS A 2 -19.76 -7.57 -16.34
N ASN A 3 -20.76 -8.13 -15.70
CA ASN A 3 -21.87 -8.78 -16.38
C ASN A 3 -23.17 -8.35 -15.67
N ASP A 4 -24.24 -8.09 -16.40
CA ASP A 4 -25.52 -7.62 -15.84
C ASP A 4 -25.42 -6.34 -14.94
N GLY A 5 -24.38 -5.53 -15.12
CA GLY A 5 -24.15 -4.31 -14.34
C GLY A 5 -23.52 -4.51 -12.96
N LYS A 6 -23.10 -5.74 -12.62
CA LYS A 6 -22.41 -6.07 -11.37
C LYS A 6 -20.93 -6.34 -11.59
N ASP A 7 -20.13 -6.14 -10.54
CA ASP A 7 -18.72 -6.49 -10.53
C ASP A 7 -18.53 -7.91 -10.00
N TYR A 8 -17.65 -8.69 -10.66
CA TYR A 8 -17.35 -10.07 -10.30
C TYR A 8 -15.85 -10.30 -10.14
N LEU A 9 -15.51 -11.08 -9.13
CA LEU A 9 -14.21 -11.72 -8.99
C LEU A 9 -14.20 -12.97 -9.88
N VAL A 10 -13.15 -13.14 -10.66
CA VAL A 10 -12.93 -14.33 -11.49
C VAL A 10 -11.80 -15.15 -10.87
N ALA A 11 -12.06 -16.40 -10.51
CA ALA A 11 -11.06 -17.27 -9.93
C ALA A 11 -9.97 -17.61 -10.98
N LEU A 12 -8.73 -17.61 -10.51
CA LEU A 12 -7.56 -18.02 -11.30
C LEU A 12 -7.05 -19.38 -10.83
N ASN A 13 -6.41 -20.13 -11.72
CA ASN A 13 -5.82 -21.44 -11.41
C ASN A 13 -4.48 -21.37 -10.66
N GLY A 14 -4.02 -20.18 -10.27
CA GLY A 14 -2.76 -19.97 -9.58
C GLY A 14 -2.60 -18.54 -9.07
N TYR A 15 -1.45 -18.28 -8.46
CA TYR A 15 -1.10 -16.96 -7.94
C TYR A 15 -0.35 -16.13 -9.00
N PRO A 16 -0.87 -14.96 -9.42
CA PRO A 16 -0.30 -14.18 -10.52
C PRO A 16 1.17 -13.78 -10.36
N LEU A 17 1.64 -13.63 -9.10
CA LEU A 17 3.03 -13.27 -8.80
C LEU A 17 3.94 -14.48 -8.59
N SER A 18 3.49 -15.71 -8.89
CA SER A 18 4.31 -16.92 -8.79
C SER A 18 5.37 -17.05 -9.89
N GLY A 19 5.31 -16.21 -10.93
CA GLY A 19 6.14 -16.33 -12.13
C GLY A 19 5.67 -17.39 -13.12
N GLN A 20 4.55 -18.06 -12.84
CA GLN A 20 3.89 -19.01 -13.73
C GLN A 20 2.71 -18.35 -14.44
N ALA A 21 2.38 -18.83 -15.63
CA ALA A 21 1.17 -18.39 -16.31
C ALA A 21 -0.06 -18.84 -15.52
N VAL A 22 -1.00 -17.94 -15.34
CA VAL A 22 -2.28 -18.20 -14.67
C VAL A 22 -3.43 -17.89 -15.62
N GLU A 23 -4.46 -18.72 -15.56
CA GLU A 23 -5.63 -18.62 -16.42
C GLU A 23 -6.92 -18.60 -15.60
N PRO A 24 -7.97 -17.91 -16.06
CA PRO A 24 -9.27 -17.97 -15.43
C PRO A 24 -9.84 -19.40 -15.39
N THR A 25 -10.37 -19.81 -14.25
CA THR A 25 -11.02 -21.13 -14.08
C THR A 25 -12.46 -21.15 -14.62
N GLY A 26 -13.04 -19.98 -14.86
CA GLY A 26 -14.46 -19.82 -15.21
C GLY A 26 -15.36 -19.64 -13.99
N GLU A 27 -14.90 -19.90 -12.77
CA GLU A 27 -15.66 -19.61 -11.55
C GLU A 27 -15.73 -18.10 -11.29
N ARG A 28 -16.92 -17.63 -10.90
CA ARG A 28 -17.19 -16.21 -10.67
C ARG A 28 -17.93 -16.00 -9.36
N TYR A 29 -17.54 -14.95 -8.64
CA TYR A 29 -18.12 -14.57 -7.37
C TYR A 29 -18.47 -13.07 -7.41
N PRO A 30 -19.70 -12.65 -7.06
CA PRO A 30 -20.03 -11.24 -6.99
C PRO A 30 -19.18 -10.58 -5.91
N VAL A 31 -18.63 -9.38 -6.20
CA VAL A 31 -17.73 -8.66 -5.25
C VAL A 31 -18.44 -8.35 -3.93
N ASP A 32 -19.75 -8.07 -4.02
CA ASP A 32 -20.66 -7.76 -2.89
C ASP A 32 -21.47 -8.98 -2.41
N GLY A 33 -21.03 -10.19 -2.77
CA GLY A 33 -21.76 -11.43 -2.44
C GLY A 33 -21.65 -11.80 -0.96
N ASP A 34 -22.74 -12.38 -0.42
CA ASP A 34 -22.74 -12.91 0.94
C ASP A 34 -21.63 -13.95 1.13
N GLY A 35 -20.83 -13.78 2.19
CA GLY A 35 -19.73 -14.69 2.54
C GLY A 35 -18.44 -14.44 1.75
N ILE A 36 -18.38 -13.42 0.90
CA ILE A 36 -17.15 -12.95 0.26
C ILE A 36 -16.41 -12.03 1.23
N ARG A 37 -15.14 -12.32 1.47
CA ARG A 37 -14.21 -11.44 2.19
C ARG A 37 -12.99 -11.19 1.33
N LEU A 38 -12.71 -9.92 1.05
CA LEU A 38 -11.48 -9.53 0.39
C LEU A 38 -10.31 -9.62 1.37
N LEU A 39 -9.22 -10.19 0.92
CA LEU A 39 -7.94 -10.18 1.63
C LEU A 39 -7.02 -9.13 1.00
N ALA A 40 -5.89 -8.86 1.64
CA ALA A 40 -4.85 -8.07 0.98
C ALA A 40 -4.53 -8.68 -0.40
N PRO A 41 -4.51 -7.89 -1.48
CA PRO A 41 -4.43 -8.41 -2.84
C PRO A 41 -3.06 -9.02 -3.18
N VAL A 42 -2.09 -8.85 -2.30
CA VAL A 42 -0.76 -9.44 -2.38
C VAL A 42 -0.26 -9.77 -0.98
N ILE A 43 0.50 -10.88 -0.87
CA ILE A 43 1.23 -11.23 0.34
C ILE A 43 2.69 -10.78 0.14
N PRO A 44 3.06 -9.58 0.59
CA PRO A 44 4.38 -9.04 0.32
C PRO A 44 5.44 -9.72 1.19
N SER A 45 6.60 -9.99 0.64
CA SER A 45 7.76 -10.43 1.44
C SER A 45 8.32 -9.28 2.30
N LYS A 46 8.09 -8.04 1.88
CA LYS A 46 8.49 -6.80 2.55
C LYS A 46 7.66 -5.63 2.02
N VAL A 47 7.47 -4.62 2.87
CA VAL A 47 6.88 -3.34 2.50
C VAL A 47 7.90 -2.26 2.81
N TYR A 48 8.18 -1.40 1.84
CA TYR A 48 9.01 -0.21 2.02
C TYR A 48 8.12 1.02 1.98
N GLY A 49 8.23 1.88 2.97
CA GLY A 49 7.64 3.21 2.96
C GLY A 49 8.67 4.26 2.58
N LEU A 50 8.22 5.28 1.84
CA LEU A 50 9.03 6.42 1.44
C LEU A 50 8.57 7.64 2.23
N ALA A 51 9.33 8.02 3.25
CA ALA A 51 8.96 9.14 4.10
C ALA A 51 9.14 10.48 3.38
N LYS A 52 8.22 11.41 3.66
CA LYS A 52 8.27 12.80 3.14
C LYS A 52 8.27 12.87 1.61
N ASN A 53 7.69 11.89 0.96
CA ASN A 53 7.74 11.73 -0.50
C ASN A 53 6.70 12.58 -1.25
N TYR A 54 5.67 13.08 -0.55
CA TYR A 54 4.65 13.95 -1.13
C TYR A 54 4.98 15.41 -0.88
N GLU A 55 5.26 16.16 -1.95
CA GLU A 55 5.68 17.57 -1.90
C GLU A 55 4.68 18.45 -1.12
N ALA A 56 3.39 18.32 -1.42
CA ALA A 56 2.35 19.08 -0.72
C ALA A 56 2.30 18.78 0.78
N HIS A 57 2.55 17.53 1.18
CA HIS A 57 2.61 17.14 2.59
C HIS A 57 3.87 17.70 3.28
N ALA A 58 5.02 17.67 2.60
CA ALA A 58 6.26 18.26 3.13
C ALA A 58 6.10 19.76 3.39
N GLN A 59 5.50 20.50 2.45
CA GLN A 59 5.19 21.92 2.60
C GLN A 59 4.23 22.18 3.76
N PHE A 60 3.12 21.44 3.83
CA PHE A 60 2.15 21.56 4.93
C PHE A 60 2.78 21.34 6.29
N MET A 61 3.58 20.29 6.47
CA MET A 61 4.26 19.97 7.73
C MET A 61 5.27 21.04 8.13
N HIS A 62 5.96 21.65 7.15
CA HIS A 62 6.87 22.76 7.38
C HIS A 62 6.11 24.02 7.83
N GLU A 63 5.05 24.41 7.12
CA GLU A 63 4.22 25.58 7.46
C GLU A 63 3.54 25.44 8.83
N ALA A 64 3.16 24.20 9.20
CA ALA A 64 2.61 23.91 10.53
C ALA A 64 3.65 23.85 11.65
N GLY A 65 4.94 24.04 11.35
CA GLY A 65 6.04 23.99 12.33
C GLY A 65 6.38 22.59 12.84
N HIS A 66 5.95 21.55 12.14
CA HIS A 66 6.19 20.15 12.50
C HIS A 66 7.42 19.54 11.81
N SER A 67 8.03 20.25 10.87
CA SER A 67 9.21 19.77 10.13
C SER A 67 10.07 20.94 9.66
N ASP A 68 11.40 20.80 9.76
CA ASP A 68 12.36 21.73 9.15
C ASP A 68 12.50 21.52 7.63
N ILE A 69 11.93 20.43 7.10
CA ILE A 69 11.99 20.06 5.69
C ILE A 69 10.81 20.67 4.96
N LYS A 70 11.10 21.61 4.05
CA LYS A 70 10.10 22.34 3.25
C LYS A 70 9.69 21.61 1.98
N HIS A 71 10.60 20.86 1.37
CA HIS A 71 10.39 20.14 0.12
C HIS A 71 10.64 18.65 0.31
N ALA A 72 10.06 17.83 -0.56
CA ALA A 72 10.41 16.42 -0.58
C ALA A 72 11.93 16.25 -0.76
N PRO A 73 12.59 15.39 0.03
CA PRO A 73 14.04 15.26 -0.01
C PRO A 73 14.52 14.68 -1.35
N GLU A 74 15.66 15.15 -1.84
CA GLU A 74 16.31 14.58 -3.03
C GLU A 74 16.73 13.12 -2.80
N ASP A 75 17.20 12.82 -1.60
CA ASP A 75 17.51 11.46 -1.17
C ASP A 75 16.32 10.82 -0.48
N MET A 76 15.96 9.61 -0.91
CA MET A 76 14.85 8.86 -0.34
C MET A 76 15.12 8.50 1.13
N VAL A 77 14.19 8.85 2.01
CA VAL A 77 14.15 8.34 3.38
C VAL A 77 13.28 7.09 3.39
N ILE A 78 13.90 5.93 3.55
CA ILE A 78 13.23 4.63 3.46
C ILE A 78 13.09 4.02 4.85
N PHE A 79 11.89 3.53 5.16
CA PHE A 79 11.64 2.66 6.30
C PHE A 79 10.96 1.37 5.84
N THR A 80 10.83 0.40 6.74
CA THR A 80 10.21 -0.88 6.44
C THR A 80 9.04 -1.15 7.37
N LYS A 81 7.98 -1.75 6.80
CA LYS A 81 6.91 -2.38 7.56
C LYS A 81 7.04 -3.90 7.36
N PRO A 82 7.03 -4.70 8.45
CA PRO A 82 7.08 -6.16 8.31
C PRO A 82 5.84 -6.69 7.59
N SER A 83 5.97 -7.81 6.91
CA SER A 83 4.83 -8.44 6.24
C SER A 83 3.69 -8.83 7.19
N THR A 84 4.00 -9.05 8.47
CA THR A 84 3.02 -9.32 9.53
C THR A 84 2.14 -8.13 9.88
N SER A 85 2.52 -6.91 9.48
CA SER A 85 1.68 -5.72 9.67
C SER A 85 0.54 -5.61 8.65
N VAL A 86 0.60 -6.38 7.56
CA VAL A 86 -0.34 -6.27 6.44
C VAL A 86 -1.67 -6.95 6.80
N ILE A 87 -2.75 -6.21 6.58
CA ILE A 87 -4.13 -6.68 6.69
C ILE A 87 -4.92 -6.32 5.43
N GLY A 88 -6.02 -7.00 5.20
CA GLY A 88 -6.91 -6.77 4.06
C GLY A 88 -7.90 -5.63 4.29
N PRO A 89 -8.77 -5.38 3.29
CA PRO A 89 -9.88 -4.46 3.44
C PRO A 89 -10.81 -4.89 4.60
N ASP A 90 -11.35 -3.90 5.30
CA ASP A 90 -12.29 -4.07 6.43
C ASP A 90 -11.74 -4.87 7.64
N ASP A 91 -10.47 -5.27 7.62
CA ASP A 91 -9.82 -5.84 8.80
C ASP A 91 -9.59 -4.75 9.86
N PRO A 92 -9.80 -5.05 11.14
CA PRO A 92 -9.63 -4.06 12.20
C PRO A 92 -8.17 -3.68 12.42
N ILE A 93 -7.90 -2.39 12.53
CA ILE A 93 -6.61 -1.87 13.02
C ILE A 93 -6.63 -1.97 14.54
N VAL A 94 -5.72 -2.75 15.12
CA VAL A 94 -5.61 -2.94 16.56
C VAL A 94 -4.53 -2.01 17.13
N ILE A 95 -4.95 -1.01 17.88
CA ILE A 95 -4.02 -0.04 18.51
C ILE A 95 -3.29 -0.76 19.65
N PRO A 96 -1.94 -0.81 19.63
CA PRO A 96 -1.19 -1.42 20.72
C PRO A 96 -1.28 -0.58 22.00
N LEU A 97 -1.26 -1.25 23.16
CA LEU A 97 -1.38 -0.61 24.47
C LEU A 97 -0.22 0.37 24.81
N CYS A 98 0.85 0.33 24.02
CA CYS A 98 2.01 1.20 24.23
C CYS A 98 1.88 2.58 23.58
N SER A 99 0.76 2.87 22.90
CA SER A 99 0.54 4.16 22.23
C SER A 99 -0.87 4.71 22.52
N ASN A 100 -0.96 6.03 22.56
CA ASN A 100 -2.21 6.78 22.68
C ASN A 100 -2.41 7.76 21.52
N ASP A 101 -1.55 7.75 20.53
CA ASP A 101 -1.57 8.70 19.40
C ASP A 101 -1.35 7.97 18.07
N MET A 102 -2.42 7.34 17.58
CA MET A 102 -2.44 6.66 16.29
C MET A 102 -3.01 7.59 15.20
N ASN A 103 -2.32 7.67 14.09
CA ASN A 103 -2.72 8.44 12.93
C ASN A 103 -2.81 7.57 11.68
N PHE A 104 -3.75 7.90 10.80
CA PHE A 104 -3.85 7.33 9.45
C PHE A 104 -2.98 8.12 8.46
N GLU A 105 -2.42 7.43 7.49
CA GLU A 105 -1.63 8.01 6.40
C GLU A 105 -2.02 7.28 5.09
N PRO A 106 -3.02 7.79 4.35
CA PRO A 106 -3.43 7.18 3.09
C PRO A 106 -2.40 7.46 2.00
N GLU A 107 -1.97 6.41 1.33
CA GLU A 107 -0.90 6.46 0.33
C GLU A 107 -1.22 5.59 -0.89
N LEU A 108 -0.51 5.87 -1.98
CA LEU A 108 -0.46 5.02 -3.16
C LEU A 108 0.65 3.98 -3.00
N ALA A 109 0.29 2.71 -3.01
CA ALA A 109 1.25 1.62 -3.01
C ALA A 109 1.58 1.17 -4.42
N VAL A 110 2.88 1.04 -4.71
CA VAL A 110 3.41 0.45 -5.94
C VAL A 110 3.68 -1.03 -5.69
N VAL A 111 3.05 -1.91 -6.46
CA VAL A 111 3.24 -3.36 -6.36
C VAL A 111 4.23 -3.82 -7.41
N MET A 112 5.35 -4.39 -6.95
CA MET A 112 6.38 -4.92 -7.85
C MET A 112 5.96 -6.28 -8.39
N GLY A 113 5.98 -6.45 -9.71
CA GLY A 113 5.54 -7.66 -10.40
C GLY A 113 6.66 -8.68 -10.64
N ARG A 114 7.91 -8.29 -10.46
CA ARG A 114 9.09 -9.15 -10.69
C ARG A 114 10.29 -8.65 -9.90
N ILE A 115 11.30 -9.51 -9.79
CA ILE A 115 12.55 -9.18 -9.09
C ILE A 115 13.25 -8.03 -9.83
N ALA A 116 13.54 -6.94 -9.10
CA ALA A 116 14.24 -5.76 -9.59
C ALA A 116 15.60 -5.66 -8.90
N LYS A 117 16.68 -5.53 -9.67
CA LYS A 117 18.03 -5.29 -9.18
C LYS A 117 18.81 -4.47 -10.19
N ASN A 118 19.35 -3.33 -9.75
CA ASN A 118 20.13 -2.42 -10.60
C ASN A 118 19.39 -2.04 -11.90
N VAL A 119 18.11 -1.72 -11.78
CA VAL A 119 17.25 -1.37 -12.90
C VAL A 119 17.47 0.09 -13.28
N PRO A 120 17.75 0.41 -14.56
CA PRO A 120 17.78 1.79 -15.03
C PRO A 120 16.42 2.47 -14.85
N VAL A 121 16.43 3.78 -14.60
CA VAL A 121 15.20 4.57 -14.31
C VAL A 121 14.19 4.45 -15.45
N GLU A 122 14.64 4.49 -16.69
CA GLU A 122 13.80 4.36 -17.89
C GLU A 122 13.12 3.00 -18.04
N GLN A 123 13.58 1.97 -17.32
CA GLN A 123 13.00 0.63 -17.31
C GLN A 123 12.22 0.34 -16.01
N ALA A 124 12.21 1.24 -15.05
CA ALA A 124 11.64 1.00 -13.72
C ALA A 124 10.17 0.55 -13.78
N MET A 125 9.38 1.20 -14.65
CA MET A 125 7.96 0.87 -14.82
C MET A 125 7.71 -0.52 -15.38
N ASP A 126 8.68 -1.15 -16.06
CA ASP A 126 8.56 -2.52 -16.55
C ASP A 126 8.52 -3.57 -15.43
N TYR A 127 8.93 -3.19 -14.22
CA TYR A 127 8.94 -4.03 -13.03
C TYR A 127 7.71 -3.83 -12.14
N VAL A 128 6.90 -2.82 -12.43
CA VAL A 128 5.66 -2.54 -11.71
C VAL A 128 4.53 -3.42 -12.25
N LEU A 129 3.86 -4.16 -11.38
CA LEU A 129 2.61 -4.86 -11.69
C LEU A 129 1.45 -3.88 -11.79
N GLY A 130 1.36 -3.00 -10.80
CA GLY A 130 0.27 -2.05 -10.68
C GLY A 130 0.29 -1.31 -9.36
N PHE A 131 -0.85 -0.77 -9.00
CA PHE A 131 -1.03 0.12 -7.86
C PHE A 131 -2.20 -0.33 -7.01
N THR A 132 -2.14 -0.02 -5.72
CA THR A 132 -3.23 -0.23 -4.78
C THR A 132 -3.21 0.85 -3.71
N CYS A 133 -4.27 0.93 -2.90
CA CYS A 133 -4.28 1.81 -1.74
C CYS A 133 -3.58 1.13 -0.56
N VAL A 134 -2.94 1.94 0.27
CA VAL A 134 -2.37 1.52 1.54
C VAL A 134 -2.61 2.60 2.59
N ASN A 135 -2.76 2.17 3.83
CA ASN A 135 -2.75 3.08 4.97
C ASN A 135 -1.48 2.80 5.78
N ASP A 136 -0.54 3.76 5.78
CA ASP A 136 0.68 3.69 6.60
C ASP A 136 0.39 4.12 8.03
N VAL A 137 -0.35 3.29 8.76
CA VAL A 137 -0.77 3.60 10.13
C VAL A 137 0.44 3.87 11.02
N THR A 138 0.42 5.00 11.70
CA THR A 138 1.56 5.53 12.43
C THR A 138 1.20 5.86 13.88
N LEU A 139 2.03 5.40 14.82
CA LEU A 139 1.97 5.80 16.23
C LEU A 139 2.88 7.03 16.42
N ARG A 140 2.29 8.22 16.45
CA ARG A 140 3.04 9.49 16.44
C ARG A 140 3.91 9.69 17.67
N ASP A 141 3.41 9.28 18.84
CA ASP A 141 4.14 9.35 20.10
C ASP A 141 5.41 8.47 20.09
N LEU A 142 5.41 7.37 19.35
CA LEU A 142 6.59 6.50 19.19
C LEU A 142 7.48 6.90 18.02
N GLN A 143 6.94 7.52 16.99
CA GLN A 143 7.69 7.91 15.79
C GLN A 143 8.84 8.88 16.11
N GLY A 144 8.62 9.80 17.06
CA GLY A 144 9.65 10.76 17.49
C GLY A 144 10.75 10.16 18.38
N LEU A 145 10.53 8.96 18.92
CA LEU A 145 11.45 8.30 19.83
C LEU A 145 12.45 7.37 19.11
N ASP A 146 12.06 6.82 17.98
CA ASP A 146 12.84 5.81 17.27
C ASP A 146 13.38 6.34 15.94
N PRO A 147 14.68 6.30 15.70
CA PRO A 147 15.26 6.79 14.45
C PRO A 147 14.87 5.93 13.24
N THR A 148 14.47 4.67 13.42
CA THR A 148 14.11 3.73 12.36
C THR A 148 12.60 3.56 12.17
N TRP A 149 11.79 4.12 13.07
CA TRP A 149 10.31 4.08 13.07
C TRP A 149 9.67 2.69 13.09
N THR A 150 10.43 1.64 13.35
CA THR A 150 9.92 0.26 13.27
C THR A 150 8.76 0.00 14.23
N ARG A 151 8.84 0.49 15.48
CA ARG A 151 7.74 0.36 16.45
C ARG A 151 6.53 1.21 16.07
N ALA A 152 6.79 2.40 15.54
CA ALA A 152 5.74 3.36 15.21
C ALA A 152 4.92 2.94 13.98
N LYS A 153 5.53 2.20 13.05
CA LYS A 153 4.95 1.89 11.74
C LYS A 153 4.84 0.39 11.42
N GLY A 154 5.40 -0.48 12.26
CA GLY A 154 5.53 -1.92 11.99
C GLY A 154 4.77 -2.83 12.96
N PHE A 155 3.87 -2.32 13.78
CA PHE A 155 3.04 -3.16 14.65
C PHE A 155 2.04 -3.98 13.82
N ASP A 156 1.55 -5.07 14.39
CA ASP A 156 0.54 -5.89 13.74
C ASP A 156 -0.67 -5.04 13.36
N THR A 157 -1.20 -5.24 12.18
CA THR A 157 -2.32 -4.46 11.59
C THR A 157 -1.99 -3.04 11.13
N ALA A 158 -0.74 -2.60 11.17
CA ALA A 158 -0.32 -1.23 10.81
C ALA A 158 -0.34 -0.93 9.30
N CYS A 159 -0.67 -1.91 8.45
CA CYS A 159 -0.60 -1.79 6.99
C CYS A 159 -1.84 -2.35 6.28
N PRO A 160 -3.03 -1.73 6.44
CA PRO A 160 -4.17 -2.05 5.60
C PRO A 160 -3.84 -1.85 4.12
N LEU A 161 -4.05 -2.86 3.28
CA LEU A 161 -3.64 -2.89 1.88
C LEU A 161 -4.77 -3.42 1.00
N GLY A 162 -5.13 -2.69 -0.04
CA GLY A 162 -6.14 -3.12 -0.99
C GLY A 162 -7.07 -1.99 -1.46
N PRO A 163 -8.27 -2.30 -1.97
CA PRO A 163 -8.90 -3.64 -2.00
C PRO A 163 -8.39 -4.58 -3.09
N TRP A 164 -7.88 -4.05 -4.20
CA TRP A 164 -7.31 -4.80 -5.32
C TRP A 164 -6.13 -4.05 -5.93
N ILE A 165 -5.44 -4.69 -6.86
CA ILE A 165 -4.38 -4.06 -7.65
C ILE A 165 -4.98 -3.62 -8.98
N VAL A 166 -4.82 -2.33 -9.30
CA VAL A 166 -5.07 -1.82 -10.66
C VAL A 166 -3.78 -1.95 -11.44
N THR A 167 -3.82 -2.58 -12.60
CA THR A 167 -2.60 -2.77 -13.39
C THR A 167 -2.03 -1.43 -13.86
N ARG A 168 -0.72 -1.38 -14.07
CA ARG A 168 -0.01 -0.13 -14.38
C ARG A 168 -0.55 0.59 -15.62
N ASP A 169 -1.10 -0.17 -16.57
CA ASP A 169 -1.57 0.36 -17.84
C ASP A 169 -3.03 0.88 -17.74
N ASP A 170 -3.71 0.58 -16.62
CA ASP A 170 -5.11 0.96 -16.38
C ASP A 170 -5.26 2.14 -15.39
N LEU A 171 -4.16 2.69 -14.88
CA LEU A 171 -4.17 3.84 -13.96
C LEU A 171 -3.21 4.94 -14.45
N ASP A 172 -3.72 6.13 -14.61
CA ASP A 172 -2.87 7.33 -14.67
C ASP A 172 -2.45 7.72 -13.25
N TRP A 173 -1.39 7.09 -12.77
CA TRP A 173 -0.93 7.24 -11.39
C TRP A 173 -0.39 8.64 -11.08
N LYS A 174 0.01 9.42 -12.12
CA LYS A 174 0.56 10.79 -11.93
C LYS A 174 -0.52 11.79 -11.55
N ASP A 175 -1.75 11.58 -12.04
CA ASP A 175 -2.90 12.43 -11.74
C ASP A 175 -3.86 11.78 -10.73
N ALA A 176 -3.48 10.64 -10.12
CA ALA A 176 -4.28 9.94 -9.14
C ALA A 176 -4.48 10.80 -7.88
N LYS A 177 -5.74 10.89 -7.43
CA LYS A 177 -6.09 11.55 -6.18
C LYS A 177 -6.21 10.54 -5.06
N ILE A 178 -5.65 10.85 -3.91
CA ILE A 178 -5.78 10.06 -2.68
C ILE A 178 -6.76 10.78 -1.76
N SER A 179 -7.77 10.04 -1.28
CA SER A 179 -8.74 10.53 -0.30
C SER A 179 -8.91 9.49 0.81
N PHE A 180 -9.30 9.96 1.97
CA PHE A 180 -9.60 9.14 3.14
C PHE A 180 -10.96 9.59 3.70
N THR A 181 -11.83 8.62 4.02
CA THR A 181 -13.17 8.86 4.58
C THR A 181 -13.39 7.98 5.80
#